data_07826a55ce7be36208c8c4304011574b
#
_entry.id   07826a55ce7be36208c8c4304011574b
#
_cell.length_a   1.000
_cell.length_b   1.000
_cell.length_c   1.000
_cell.angle_alpha   90.00
_cell.angle_beta   90.00
_cell.angle_gamma   90.00
#
_symmetry.space_group_name_H-M   'P 1'
#
loop_
_entity.id
_entity.type
_entity.pdbx_description
1 polymer ?
#
loop_
_entity_poly.entity_id
_entity_poly.type
_entity_poly.pdbx_seq_one_letter_code
_entity_poly.pdbx_strand_id
1 'polypeptide(L)'
;MFVTLAMASCSQDMDIESNEGYLYLEINSLVSTHEGGSRAAAPDDYAPKTLHVELLDETGGLLMSTDDYANDPAFQGNIKLKVGVYKIIAHSANWDGSGSGFDTPYYYGTSDVQVKAGTRVKGTVVCTQANVKITVNYDEMFVANFKSAVSTVTSSVDGVSPLQFVMNETAKSGYIPVGNFDIKLDVTNNADVSFSLNRKIEDVKAREHYIFNYKLAQEGHLGNGTNGGIQVEVDESTNTYTFTMDVPRKPSISLVTRAANAWSTFAMLNTAVTAKTNNFNAEGLSILWKKASDAAWTTVAYSDLAIDSEDNVTATVRGLEPGTAYEYRLCYKNGDEEILADPVQFTTEKQITLYNGGFENWYNSGNIAYPNETGVTFWDTSNPGGASFGGSNTTETTAVVHGGSKAAMLESKYIVIKFAAASLYTGKFGALVGTSGAWLNWGVPFTSRPTALKGYMQYAPKAIDRVGSNLPAGTPGKGEMDQCGMYCALLSESLVVDNTKMNEFPNFETDSRVIAYGSLPAEQNVHSNNQWKEVNIPLVYRTLTKKPTHLLIVFSASKYGDYFHGGEGSTLYLDDFSLEYGDTPAVQ
;
A
#
# COMPACT_ATOMS: atom_id res chain seq x y z
N MET A 1 -48.69 -36.46 -84.18
CA MET A 1 -47.27 -36.46 -84.54
C MET A 1 -46.53 -35.80 -83.41
N PHE A 2 -46.08 -36.63 -82.45
CA PHE A 2 -45.36 -36.18 -81.28
C PHE A 2 -43.86 -36.33 -81.58
N VAL A 3 -43.14 -35.19 -81.50
CA VAL A 3 -41.68 -35.20 -81.57
C VAL A 3 -41.16 -35.15 -80.16
N THR A 4 -40.59 -36.26 -79.72
CA THR A 4 -39.85 -36.39 -78.45
C THR A 4 -38.43 -35.83 -78.66
N LEU A 5 -38.14 -34.73 -78.01
CA LEU A 5 -36.76 -34.18 -77.92
C LEU A 5 -36.02 -34.89 -76.81
N ALA A 6 -35.04 -35.72 -77.13
CA ALA A 6 -34.15 -36.33 -76.19
C ALA A 6 -33.09 -35.32 -75.79
N MET A 7 -33.11 -34.91 -74.54
CA MET A 7 -32.02 -34.14 -73.93
C MET A 7 -30.90 -35.14 -73.57
N ALA A 8 -29.82 -35.08 -74.26
CA ALA A 8 -28.59 -35.78 -73.90
C ALA A 8 -27.98 -35.06 -72.69
N SER A 9 -28.05 -35.68 -71.52
CA SER A 9 -27.24 -35.30 -70.37
C SER A 9 -25.83 -35.80 -70.63
N CYS A 10 -24.90 -34.91 -70.90
CA CYS A 10 -23.48 -35.24 -70.79
C CYS A 10 -23.14 -35.38 -69.29
N SER A 11 -23.19 -36.63 -68.83
CA SER A 11 -22.46 -36.99 -67.61
C SER A 11 -20.99 -37.09 -68.00
N GLN A 12 -20.15 -36.15 -67.56
CA GLN A 12 -18.73 -36.39 -67.50
C GLN A 12 -18.53 -37.56 -66.53
N ASP A 13 -18.21 -38.74 -67.06
CA ASP A 13 -17.69 -39.83 -66.27
C ASP A 13 -16.36 -39.37 -65.67
N MET A 14 -16.37 -39.15 -64.39
CA MET A 14 -15.15 -38.89 -63.63
C MET A 14 -14.51 -40.25 -63.37
N ASP A 15 -13.38 -40.54 -64.05
CA ASP A 15 -12.54 -41.71 -63.72
C ASP A 15 -12.03 -41.55 -62.27
N ILE A 16 -12.68 -42.23 -61.35
CA ILE A 16 -12.32 -42.24 -59.93
C ILE A 16 -11.57 -43.57 -59.69
N GLU A 17 -10.29 -43.48 -59.36
CA GLU A 17 -9.54 -44.61 -58.84
C GLU A 17 -10.13 -45.09 -57.51
N SER A 18 -9.98 -46.35 -57.16
CA SER A 18 -10.63 -46.98 -56.02
C SER A 18 -10.28 -46.39 -54.62
N ASN A 19 -9.34 -45.43 -54.56
CA ASN A 19 -8.86 -44.79 -53.33
C ASN A 19 -8.87 -43.26 -53.40
N GLU A 20 -9.70 -42.66 -54.26
CA GLU A 20 -9.79 -41.19 -54.43
C GLU A 20 -11.23 -40.73 -54.40
N GLY A 21 -11.44 -39.45 -54.04
CA GLY A 21 -12.69 -38.74 -54.06
C GLY A 21 -12.51 -37.28 -54.42
N TYR A 22 -13.58 -36.50 -54.37
CA TYR A 22 -13.58 -35.06 -54.70
C TYR A 22 -14.07 -34.22 -53.54
N LEU A 23 -13.34 -33.18 -53.23
CA LEU A 23 -13.71 -32.14 -52.28
C LEU A 23 -14.07 -30.84 -53.06
N TYR A 24 -15.18 -30.22 -52.77
CA TYR A 24 -15.43 -28.83 -53.14
C TYR A 24 -15.63 -27.97 -51.91
N LEU A 25 -15.13 -26.74 -51.95
CA LEU A 25 -15.13 -25.85 -50.80
C LEU A 25 -16.25 -24.80 -50.92
N GLU A 26 -16.83 -24.49 -49.78
CA GLU A 26 -17.70 -23.31 -49.60
C GLU A 26 -17.24 -22.55 -48.37
N ILE A 27 -16.59 -21.41 -48.60
CA ILE A 27 -16.06 -20.58 -47.56
C ILE A 27 -16.97 -19.34 -47.40
N ASN A 28 -17.52 -19.17 -46.23
CA ASN A 28 -18.41 -18.06 -45.91
C ASN A 28 -17.81 -17.24 -44.75
N SER A 29 -17.96 -15.91 -44.79
CA SER A 29 -17.66 -15.04 -43.65
C SER A 29 -18.94 -14.53 -42.99
N LEU A 30 -19.04 -14.67 -41.68
CA LEU A 30 -20.09 -14.03 -40.89
C LEU A 30 -19.59 -12.67 -40.43
N VAL A 31 -20.11 -11.62 -41.06
CA VAL A 31 -19.74 -10.22 -40.82
C VAL A 31 -20.43 -9.66 -39.57
N SER A 32 -21.35 -10.39 -38.94
CA SER A 32 -22.05 -9.91 -37.74
C SER A 32 -21.52 -10.53 -36.46
N THR A 33 -21.48 -9.75 -35.40
CA THR A 33 -21.28 -10.21 -34.03
C THR A 33 -22.52 -10.95 -33.46
N HIS A 34 -23.54 -11.22 -34.28
CA HIS A 34 -24.84 -11.80 -33.89
C HIS A 34 -24.87 -13.31 -34.04
N GLU A 35 -25.15 -14.02 -32.97
CA GLU A 35 -25.79 -15.35 -33.01
C GLU A 35 -27.25 -15.16 -32.60
N GLY A 36 -28.18 -15.29 -33.56
CA GLY A 36 -29.61 -15.37 -33.28
C GLY A 36 -30.43 -14.18 -33.72
N GLY A 37 -30.99 -14.31 -34.88
CA GLY A 37 -32.32 -13.93 -35.31
C GLY A 37 -32.89 -12.55 -34.97
N SER A 38 -32.34 -11.47 -35.45
CA SER A 38 -33.04 -10.40 -36.12
C SER A 38 -32.03 -9.57 -36.91
N ARG A 39 -32.29 -9.38 -38.21
CA ARG A 39 -31.45 -8.62 -39.11
C ARG A 39 -31.56 -7.13 -38.77
N ALA A 40 -30.70 -6.64 -37.89
CA ALA A 40 -30.17 -5.31 -38.09
C ALA A 40 -28.94 -5.49 -38.99
N ALA A 41 -28.94 -4.87 -40.16
CA ALA A 41 -27.81 -4.86 -41.07
C ALA A 41 -26.58 -4.39 -40.31
N ALA A 42 -25.55 -5.25 -40.25
CA ALA A 42 -24.23 -4.76 -39.91
C ALA A 42 -23.90 -3.59 -40.85
N PRO A 43 -23.17 -2.57 -40.40
CA PRO A 43 -22.65 -1.59 -41.37
C PRO A 43 -21.99 -2.36 -42.51
N ASP A 44 -22.23 -2.01 -43.73
CA ASP A 44 -21.80 -2.65 -44.97
C ASP A 44 -20.24 -2.73 -45.15
N ASP A 45 -19.47 -2.56 -44.10
CA ASP A 45 -18.13 -2.01 -44.20
C ASP A 45 -17.00 -3.01 -44.18
N TYR A 46 -17.21 -4.32 -43.87
CA TYR A 46 -16.06 -5.22 -43.93
C TYR A 46 -16.38 -6.71 -44.01
N ALA A 47 -16.76 -7.20 -45.18
CA ALA A 47 -16.42 -8.58 -45.53
C ALA A 47 -14.95 -8.58 -45.97
N PRO A 48 -14.10 -9.55 -45.54
CA PRO A 48 -12.76 -9.64 -46.05
C PRO A 48 -12.83 -9.78 -47.55
N LYS A 49 -12.24 -8.83 -48.30
CA LYS A 49 -12.24 -8.82 -49.77
C LYS A 49 -11.53 -10.05 -50.32
N THR A 50 -10.60 -10.60 -49.57
CA THR A 50 -9.85 -11.82 -49.87
C THR A 50 -9.70 -12.67 -48.62
N LEU A 51 -9.82 -13.99 -48.81
CA LEU A 51 -9.58 -14.98 -47.77
C LEU A 51 -8.39 -15.84 -48.17
N HIS A 52 -7.45 -15.99 -47.24
CA HIS A 52 -6.44 -17.04 -47.30
C HIS A 52 -7.09 -18.36 -46.93
N VAL A 53 -6.85 -19.41 -47.70
CA VAL A 53 -7.37 -20.75 -47.45
C VAL A 53 -6.24 -21.76 -47.57
N GLU A 54 -6.17 -22.63 -46.57
CA GLU A 54 -5.25 -23.76 -46.52
C GLU A 54 -6.02 -25.08 -46.49
N LEU A 55 -5.56 -26.08 -47.23
CA LEU A 55 -6.01 -27.46 -47.15
C LEU A 55 -4.85 -28.32 -46.62
N LEU A 56 -5.06 -28.95 -45.47
CA LEU A 56 -4.07 -29.76 -44.78
C LEU A 56 -4.50 -31.23 -44.78
N ASP A 57 -3.54 -32.14 -44.82
CA ASP A 57 -3.77 -33.57 -44.60
C ASP A 57 -3.99 -33.91 -43.12
N GLU A 58 -4.27 -35.17 -42.81
CA GLU A 58 -4.53 -35.67 -41.46
C GLU A 58 -3.34 -35.51 -40.48
N THR A 59 -2.11 -35.32 -41.03
CA THR A 59 -0.89 -35.10 -40.26
C THR A 59 -0.58 -33.62 -40.05
N GLY A 60 -1.39 -32.73 -40.63
CA GLY A 60 -1.18 -31.29 -40.62
C GLY A 60 -0.23 -30.82 -41.76
N GLY A 61 0.10 -31.68 -42.72
CA GLY A 61 0.88 -31.31 -43.88
C GLY A 61 0.08 -30.46 -44.87
N LEU A 62 0.64 -29.31 -45.28
CA LEU A 62 0.00 -28.41 -46.23
C LEU A 62 -0.02 -29.04 -47.64
N LEU A 63 -1.22 -29.19 -48.20
CA LEU A 63 -1.45 -29.72 -49.54
C LEU A 63 -1.63 -28.58 -50.56
N MET A 64 -2.41 -27.58 -50.24
CA MET A 64 -2.73 -26.44 -51.09
C MET A 64 -2.98 -25.20 -50.22
N SER A 65 -2.63 -24.04 -50.74
CA SER A 65 -2.98 -22.74 -50.13
C SER A 65 -3.21 -21.67 -51.20
N THR A 66 -4.02 -20.68 -50.86
CA THR A 66 -4.26 -19.50 -51.68
C THR A 66 -4.51 -18.27 -50.80
N ASP A 67 -4.04 -17.10 -51.23
CA ASP A 67 -4.32 -15.81 -50.59
C ASP A 67 -5.57 -15.14 -51.16
N ASP A 68 -6.15 -15.68 -52.21
CA ASP A 68 -7.36 -15.14 -52.85
C ASP A 68 -8.32 -16.25 -53.25
N TYR A 69 -8.96 -16.84 -52.24
CA TYR A 69 -9.89 -17.96 -52.44
C TYR A 69 -10.96 -17.68 -53.50
N ALA A 70 -11.50 -16.46 -53.56
CA ALA A 70 -12.59 -16.11 -54.46
C ALA A 70 -12.22 -16.15 -55.95
N ASN A 71 -10.95 -15.90 -56.28
CA ASN A 71 -10.46 -15.78 -57.64
C ASN A 71 -9.48 -16.91 -58.05
N ASP A 72 -9.15 -17.81 -57.12
CA ASP A 72 -8.22 -18.91 -57.44
C ASP A 72 -8.95 -20.11 -58.06
N PRO A 73 -8.70 -20.42 -59.36
CA PRO A 73 -9.36 -21.52 -60.04
C PRO A 73 -9.12 -22.90 -59.39
N ALA A 74 -7.97 -23.09 -58.70
CA ALA A 74 -7.62 -24.35 -58.06
C ALA A 74 -8.57 -24.68 -56.88
N PHE A 75 -9.15 -23.64 -56.28
CA PHE A 75 -10.09 -23.78 -55.12
C PHE A 75 -11.56 -23.64 -55.53
N GLN A 76 -11.87 -23.20 -56.71
CA GLN A 76 -13.26 -22.99 -57.21
C GLN A 76 -13.85 -24.24 -57.87
N GLY A 77 -13.11 -25.32 -57.95
CA GLY A 77 -13.54 -26.57 -58.60
C GLY A 77 -13.61 -27.77 -57.66
N ASN A 78 -13.65 -28.93 -58.24
CA ASN A 78 -13.51 -30.19 -57.50
C ASN A 78 -12.02 -30.48 -57.29
N ILE A 79 -11.58 -30.55 -56.07
CA ILE A 79 -10.20 -30.90 -55.70
C ILE A 79 -10.15 -32.42 -55.54
N LYS A 80 -9.33 -33.10 -56.38
CA LYS A 80 -9.13 -34.55 -56.33
C LYS A 80 -8.17 -34.88 -55.19
N LEU A 81 -8.63 -35.74 -54.24
CA LEU A 81 -7.89 -36.12 -53.05
C LEU A 81 -7.97 -37.60 -52.78
N LYS A 82 -6.99 -38.17 -52.10
CA LYS A 82 -7.05 -39.55 -51.60
C LYS A 82 -8.15 -39.66 -50.53
N VAL A 83 -8.61 -40.85 -50.27
CA VAL A 83 -9.50 -41.11 -49.13
C VAL A 83 -8.78 -40.77 -47.83
N GLY A 84 -9.39 -39.92 -46.98
CA GLY A 84 -8.78 -39.45 -45.74
C GLY A 84 -9.56 -38.32 -45.10
N VAL A 85 -9.08 -37.89 -43.95
CA VAL A 85 -9.57 -36.70 -43.25
C VAL A 85 -8.65 -35.52 -43.61
N TYR A 86 -9.26 -34.41 -43.92
CA TYR A 86 -8.57 -33.18 -44.32
C TYR A 86 -9.06 -32.01 -43.44
N LYS A 87 -8.15 -31.14 -43.10
CA LYS A 87 -8.46 -29.90 -42.36
C LYS A 87 -8.41 -28.73 -43.32
N ILE A 88 -9.47 -27.93 -43.31
CA ILE A 88 -9.55 -26.68 -44.04
C ILE A 88 -9.41 -25.54 -43.04
N ILE A 89 -8.48 -24.62 -43.27
CA ILE A 89 -8.31 -23.39 -42.53
C ILE A 89 -8.60 -22.24 -43.47
N ALA A 90 -9.37 -21.27 -43.03
CA ALA A 90 -9.62 -20.05 -43.77
C ALA A 90 -9.52 -18.83 -42.84
N HIS A 91 -8.85 -17.76 -43.29
CA HIS A 91 -8.71 -16.54 -42.55
C HIS A 91 -8.54 -15.32 -43.47
N SER A 92 -8.61 -14.12 -42.86
CA SER A 92 -8.35 -12.87 -43.60
C SER A 92 -6.96 -12.91 -44.24
N ALA A 93 -6.87 -12.60 -45.53
CA ALA A 93 -5.58 -12.56 -46.24
C ALA A 93 -4.71 -11.40 -45.75
N ASN A 94 -3.38 -11.60 -45.84
CA ASN A 94 -2.35 -10.58 -45.53
C ASN A 94 -2.28 -10.10 -44.08
N TRP A 95 -2.94 -10.77 -43.13
CA TRP A 95 -2.84 -10.45 -41.71
C TRP A 95 -3.15 -11.69 -40.86
N ASP A 96 -2.31 -11.93 -39.85
CA ASP A 96 -2.37 -13.08 -38.96
C ASP A 96 -3.21 -12.84 -37.68
N GLY A 97 -3.75 -11.62 -37.50
CA GLY A 97 -4.53 -11.25 -36.31
C GLY A 97 -3.70 -11.01 -35.05
N SER A 98 -2.37 -11.09 -35.11
CA SER A 98 -1.49 -10.97 -33.95
C SER A 98 -1.28 -9.52 -33.47
N GLY A 99 -1.53 -8.52 -34.32
CA GLY A 99 -1.33 -7.11 -34.06
C GLY A 99 -2.60 -6.36 -33.67
N SER A 100 -2.44 -5.05 -33.47
CA SER A 100 -3.53 -4.07 -33.32
C SER A 100 -3.62 -3.19 -34.55
N GLY A 101 -4.82 -2.69 -34.86
CA GLY A 101 -5.01 -1.76 -35.96
C GLY A 101 -6.40 -1.15 -35.97
N PHE A 102 -6.56 -0.09 -36.78
CA PHE A 102 -7.87 0.50 -37.05
C PHE A 102 -8.44 -0.08 -38.35
N ASP A 103 -9.73 -0.39 -38.32
CA ASP A 103 -10.49 -0.96 -39.44
C ASP A 103 -9.85 -2.26 -40.01
N THR A 104 -9.30 -3.08 -39.11
CA THR A 104 -8.60 -4.32 -39.42
C THR A 104 -9.25 -5.53 -38.72
N PRO A 105 -10.50 -5.88 -39.02
CA PRO A 105 -11.10 -7.09 -38.45
C PRO A 105 -10.38 -8.32 -39.01
N TYR A 106 -10.10 -9.30 -38.11
CA TYR A 106 -9.52 -10.58 -38.48
C TYR A 106 -10.57 -11.67 -38.41
N TYR A 107 -10.81 -12.34 -39.50
CA TYR A 107 -11.72 -13.46 -39.63
C TYR A 107 -10.95 -14.77 -39.66
N TYR A 108 -11.44 -15.78 -38.96
CA TYR A 108 -10.83 -17.10 -38.92
C TYR A 108 -11.91 -18.18 -38.82
N GLY A 109 -11.69 -19.31 -39.52
CA GLY A 109 -12.54 -20.48 -39.44
C GLY A 109 -11.77 -21.73 -39.79
N THR A 110 -12.21 -22.85 -39.26
CA THR A 110 -11.63 -24.16 -39.59
C THR A 110 -12.72 -25.23 -39.63
N SER A 111 -12.53 -26.26 -40.42
CA SER A 111 -13.43 -27.37 -40.52
C SER A 111 -12.66 -28.61 -40.95
N ASP A 112 -13.03 -29.77 -40.38
CA ASP A 112 -12.53 -31.06 -40.84
C ASP A 112 -13.54 -31.69 -41.83
N VAL A 113 -13.03 -32.33 -42.88
CA VAL A 113 -13.84 -32.97 -43.88
C VAL A 113 -13.29 -34.35 -44.21
N GLN A 114 -14.18 -35.33 -44.28
CA GLN A 114 -13.82 -36.69 -44.64
C GLN A 114 -14.12 -36.95 -46.11
N VAL A 115 -13.09 -37.17 -46.92
CA VAL A 115 -13.17 -37.59 -48.31
C VAL A 115 -13.28 -39.12 -48.40
N LYS A 116 -14.30 -39.63 -49.10
CA LYS A 116 -14.55 -41.03 -49.28
C LYS A 116 -14.40 -41.43 -50.73
N ALA A 117 -14.02 -42.69 -50.99
CA ALA A 117 -13.82 -43.21 -52.34
C ALA A 117 -15.07 -43.03 -53.21
N GLY A 118 -14.84 -42.53 -54.40
CA GLY A 118 -15.89 -42.38 -55.39
C GLY A 118 -16.95 -41.32 -55.08
N THR A 119 -16.75 -40.52 -54.04
CA THR A 119 -17.76 -39.50 -53.65
C THR A 119 -17.29 -38.07 -53.84
N ARG A 120 -18.24 -37.17 -54.03
CA ARG A 120 -18.04 -35.73 -54.00
C ARG A 120 -18.51 -35.21 -52.63
N VAL A 121 -17.61 -34.64 -51.85
CA VAL A 121 -17.89 -34.14 -50.50
C VAL A 121 -17.77 -32.61 -50.48
N LYS A 122 -18.67 -31.96 -49.78
CA LYS A 122 -18.65 -30.50 -49.52
C LYS A 122 -17.88 -30.23 -48.24
N GLY A 123 -16.84 -29.42 -48.31
CA GLY A 123 -16.19 -28.82 -47.14
C GLY A 123 -16.72 -27.40 -46.91
N THR A 124 -17.34 -27.13 -45.78
CA THR A 124 -17.87 -25.82 -45.47
C THR A 124 -17.08 -25.23 -44.30
N VAL A 125 -16.54 -24.01 -44.49
CA VAL A 125 -15.90 -23.24 -43.41
C VAL A 125 -16.66 -21.94 -43.24
N VAL A 126 -16.99 -21.62 -42.01
CA VAL A 126 -17.59 -20.33 -41.63
C VAL A 126 -16.53 -19.54 -40.86
N CYS A 127 -16.02 -18.49 -41.48
CA CYS A 127 -15.08 -17.59 -40.82
C CYS A 127 -15.84 -16.57 -39.97
N THR A 128 -15.50 -16.47 -38.70
CA THR A 128 -16.03 -15.48 -37.79
C THR A 128 -14.93 -14.54 -37.35
N GLN A 129 -15.28 -13.35 -36.87
CA GLN A 129 -14.30 -12.41 -36.33
C GLN A 129 -13.53 -13.08 -35.17
N ALA A 130 -12.22 -13.15 -35.26
CA ALA A 130 -11.36 -13.83 -34.29
C ALA A 130 -10.60 -12.86 -33.36
N ASN A 131 -10.70 -11.56 -33.62
CA ASN A 131 -10.17 -10.50 -32.74
C ASN A 131 -11.31 -9.75 -32.03
N VAL A 132 -10.91 -8.76 -31.20
CA VAL A 132 -11.79 -7.94 -30.39
C VAL A 132 -11.96 -6.57 -31.04
N LYS A 133 -13.20 -6.09 -31.12
CA LYS A 133 -13.53 -4.75 -31.65
C LYS A 133 -13.68 -3.74 -30.51
N ILE A 134 -13.14 -2.55 -30.70
CA ILE A 134 -13.21 -1.45 -29.73
C ILE A 134 -13.70 -0.19 -30.44
N THR A 135 -14.66 0.49 -29.84
CA THR A 135 -15.17 1.80 -30.29
C THR A 135 -15.12 2.77 -29.13
N VAL A 136 -14.66 3.98 -29.37
CA VAL A 136 -14.63 5.06 -28.39
C VAL A 136 -15.42 6.23 -28.92
N ASN A 137 -16.36 6.72 -28.12
CA ASN A 137 -17.22 7.85 -28.42
C ASN A 137 -17.04 8.94 -27.36
N TYR A 138 -16.96 10.18 -27.81
CA TYR A 138 -16.94 11.38 -26.99
C TYR A 138 -18.25 12.13 -27.23
N ASP A 139 -19.06 12.30 -26.18
CA ASP A 139 -20.34 13.01 -26.22
C ASP A 139 -20.13 14.49 -26.55
N GLU A 140 -21.12 15.14 -27.19
CA GLU A 140 -21.03 16.56 -27.59
C GLU A 140 -20.77 17.48 -26.38
N MET A 141 -21.43 17.22 -25.25
CA MET A 141 -21.19 17.98 -24.01
C MET A 141 -19.80 17.75 -23.45
N PHE A 142 -19.27 16.54 -23.58
CA PHE A 142 -17.88 16.23 -23.23
C PHE A 142 -16.91 17.04 -24.10
N VAL A 143 -17.07 16.99 -25.43
CA VAL A 143 -16.23 17.72 -26.38
C VAL A 143 -16.24 19.23 -26.13
N ALA A 144 -17.39 19.81 -25.78
CA ALA A 144 -17.52 21.24 -25.46
C ALA A 144 -16.77 21.66 -24.17
N ASN A 145 -16.55 20.75 -23.23
CA ASN A 145 -16.00 21.05 -21.92
C ASN A 145 -14.52 20.64 -21.71
N PHE A 146 -13.94 19.91 -22.67
CA PHE A 146 -12.53 19.51 -22.61
C PHE A 146 -11.76 20.03 -23.82
N LYS A 147 -10.54 20.52 -23.55
CA LYS A 147 -9.60 21.03 -24.56
C LYS A 147 -9.00 19.90 -25.41
N SER A 148 -8.71 18.77 -24.76
CA SER A 148 -8.21 17.57 -25.42
C SER A 148 -8.55 16.32 -24.61
N ALA A 149 -8.73 15.21 -25.33
CA ALA A 149 -8.86 13.89 -24.73
C ALA A 149 -8.26 12.83 -25.68
N VAL A 150 -7.56 11.87 -25.08
CA VAL A 150 -7.01 10.71 -25.79
C VAL A 150 -7.32 9.46 -24.96
N SER A 151 -8.00 8.51 -25.60
CA SER A 151 -8.24 7.20 -25.01
C SER A 151 -7.23 6.20 -25.60
N THR A 152 -6.36 5.66 -24.75
CA THR A 152 -5.32 4.70 -25.14
C THR A 152 -5.71 3.30 -24.68
N VAL A 153 -5.81 2.38 -25.64
CA VAL A 153 -6.06 0.96 -25.38
C VAL A 153 -4.75 0.20 -25.46
N THR A 154 -4.39 -0.51 -24.39
CA THR A 154 -3.16 -1.31 -24.31
C THR A 154 -3.52 -2.78 -24.08
N SER A 155 -3.19 -3.64 -25.05
CA SER A 155 -3.40 -5.09 -24.93
C SER A 155 -2.42 -5.70 -23.93
N SER A 156 -2.84 -6.76 -23.23
CA SER A 156 -1.95 -7.57 -22.39
C SER A 156 -1.12 -8.57 -23.21
N VAL A 157 -1.37 -8.69 -24.53
CA VAL A 157 -0.63 -9.56 -25.42
C VAL A 157 0.70 -8.88 -25.78
N ASP A 158 1.81 -9.58 -25.57
CA ASP A 158 3.15 -9.05 -25.84
C ASP A 158 3.34 -8.66 -27.30
N GLY A 159 4.02 -7.55 -27.56
CA GLY A 159 4.33 -7.06 -28.89
C GLY A 159 3.19 -6.31 -29.60
N VAL A 160 2.00 -6.21 -28.98
CA VAL A 160 0.87 -5.47 -29.55
C VAL A 160 1.00 -3.98 -29.27
N SER A 161 0.99 -3.16 -30.33
CA SER A 161 1.05 -1.70 -30.20
C SER A 161 -0.24 -1.13 -29.61
N PRO A 162 -0.18 -0.12 -28.72
CA PRO A 162 -1.38 0.55 -28.22
C PRO A 162 -2.16 1.26 -29.33
N LEU A 163 -3.50 1.27 -29.19
CA LEU A 163 -4.39 2.05 -30.06
C LEU A 163 -4.78 3.35 -29.34
N GLN A 164 -4.72 4.47 -30.07
CA GLN A 164 -5.13 5.78 -29.57
C GLN A 164 -6.34 6.31 -30.30
N PHE A 165 -7.39 6.63 -29.53
CA PHE A 165 -8.61 7.27 -30.00
C PHE A 165 -8.57 8.73 -29.54
N VAL A 166 -8.35 9.63 -30.46
CA VAL A 166 -8.20 11.07 -30.18
C VAL A 166 -9.53 11.77 -30.35
N MET A 167 -9.89 12.62 -29.41
CA MET A 167 -11.10 13.47 -29.48
C MET A 167 -11.01 14.37 -30.73
N ASN A 168 -12.14 14.56 -31.40
CA ASN A 168 -12.27 15.35 -32.66
C ASN A 168 -11.63 14.72 -33.92
N GLU A 169 -11.12 13.50 -33.85
CA GLU A 169 -10.79 12.74 -35.06
C GLU A 169 -12.01 11.97 -35.58
N THR A 170 -11.96 11.56 -36.86
CA THR A 170 -13.00 10.72 -37.48
C THR A 170 -13.16 9.43 -36.68
N ALA A 171 -14.41 9.08 -36.37
CA ALA A 171 -14.72 7.84 -35.66
C ALA A 171 -14.21 6.63 -36.47
N LYS A 172 -13.47 5.74 -35.78
CA LYS A 172 -12.89 4.53 -36.34
C LYS A 172 -13.02 3.37 -35.35
N SER A 173 -13.04 2.15 -35.86
CA SER A 173 -13.06 0.96 -35.02
C SER A 173 -11.63 0.45 -34.82
N GLY A 174 -11.23 0.25 -33.57
CA GLY A 174 -9.97 -0.40 -33.21
C GLY A 174 -10.15 -1.91 -33.10
N TYR A 175 -9.13 -2.66 -33.42
CA TYR A 175 -9.09 -4.12 -33.29
C TYR A 175 -7.80 -4.54 -32.60
N ILE A 176 -7.92 -5.48 -31.65
CA ILE A 176 -6.79 -6.06 -30.91
C ILE A 176 -6.93 -7.58 -30.86
N PRO A 177 -5.83 -8.34 -30.70
CA PRO A 177 -5.91 -9.78 -30.42
C PRO A 177 -6.72 -10.08 -29.17
N VAL A 178 -7.24 -11.31 -29.09
CA VAL A 178 -7.92 -11.79 -27.89
C VAL A 178 -6.97 -11.79 -26.70
N GLY A 179 -7.38 -11.16 -25.62
CA GLY A 179 -6.61 -11.01 -24.39
C GLY A 179 -7.14 -9.83 -23.57
N ASN A 180 -6.77 -9.80 -22.30
CA ASN A 180 -7.14 -8.67 -21.43
C ASN A 180 -6.53 -7.37 -21.97
N PHE A 181 -7.14 -6.25 -21.66
CA PHE A 181 -6.60 -4.94 -22.04
C PHE A 181 -6.95 -3.87 -21.01
N ASP A 182 -6.10 -2.84 -20.96
CA ASP A 182 -6.36 -1.62 -20.23
C ASP A 182 -6.80 -0.52 -21.20
N ILE A 183 -7.77 0.29 -20.77
CA ILE A 183 -8.14 1.53 -21.44
C ILE A 183 -7.90 2.71 -20.51
N LYS A 184 -7.07 3.65 -20.95
CA LYS A 184 -6.70 4.87 -20.23
C LYS A 184 -7.23 6.08 -20.99
N LEU A 185 -8.03 6.90 -20.33
CA LEU A 185 -8.45 8.20 -20.83
C LEU A 185 -7.56 9.29 -20.19
N ASP A 186 -6.81 10.00 -21.01
CA ASP A 186 -6.09 11.21 -20.63
C ASP A 186 -6.86 12.43 -21.13
N VAL A 187 -7.23 13.35 -20.24
CA VAL A 187 -8.00 14.54 -20.58
C VAL A 187 -7.36 15.82 -20.05
N THR A 188 -7.55 16.92 -20.78
CA THR A 188 -7.22 18.27 -20.34
C THR A 188 -8.46 19.13 -20.48
N ASN A 189 -8.89 19.77 -19.42
CA ASN A 189 -10.04 20.65 -19.46
C ASN A 189 -9.70 22.03 -20.06
N ASN A 190 -10.72 22.88 -20.26
CA ASN A 190 -10.54 24.23 -20.82
C ASN A 190 -9.75 25.19 -19.90
N ALA A 191 -9.46 24.79 -18.65
CA ALA A 191 -8.63 25.51 -17.70
C ALA A 191 -7.18 24.95 -17.63
N ASP A 192 -6.76 24.14 -18.60
CA ASP A 192 -5.44 23.49 -18.70
C ASP A 192 -5.12 22.48 -17.56
N VAL A 193 -6.13 22.00 -16.84
CA VAL A 193 -5.98 20.95 -15.84
C VAL A 193 -6.11 19.58 -16.49
N SER A 194 -5.06 18.76 -16.36
CA SER A 194 -5.03 17.41 -16.90
C SER A 194 -5.26 16.36 -15.81
N PHE A 195 -5.94 15.27 -16.17
CA PHE A 195 -6.10 14.10 -15.34
C PHE A 195 -6.35 12.84 -16.19
N SER A 196 -6.26 11.68 -15.56
CA SER A 196 -6.45 10.41 -16.24
C SER A 196 -7.46 9.53 -15.52
N LEU A 197 -8.21 8.75 -16.30
CA LEU A 197 -9.04 7.65 -15.82
C LEU A 197 -8.53 6.36 -16.45
N ASN A 198 -8.46 5.28 -15.68
CA ASN A 198 -7.99 3.99 -16.17
C ASN A 198 -8.98 2.87 -15.84
N ARG A 199 -9.14 1.92 -16.74
CA ARG A 199 -9.97 0.74 -16.53
C ARG A 199 -9.33 -0.49 -17.16
N LYS A 200 -9.31 -1.60 -16.42
CA LYS A 200 -8.90 -2.91 -16.90
C LYS A 200 -10.14 -3.72 -17.33
N ILE A 201 -10.04 -4.40 -18.47
CA ILE A 201 -11.04 -5.31 -19.00
C ILE A 201 -10.43 -6.71 -19.01
N GLU A 202 -11.11 -7.64 -18.37
CA GLU A 202 -10.65 -9.02 -18.19
C GLU A 202 -11.65 -10.02 -18.81
N ASP A 203 -11.22 -11.26 -18.96
CA ASP A 203 -12.01 -12.37 -19.55
C ASP A 203 -12.49 -12.13 -20.98
N VAL A 204 -11.71 -11.38 -21.75
CA VAL A 204 -12.01 -10.94 -23.12
C VAL A 204 -11.96 -12.11 -24.08
N LYS A 205 -13.00 -12.26 -24.93
CA LYS A 205 -13.14 -13.32 -25.91
C LYS A 205 -13.17 -12.81 -27.35
N ALA A 206 -12.92 -13.69 -28.28
CA ALA A 206 -13.10 -13.38 -29.70
C ALA A 206 -14.57 -12.95 -29.99
N ARG A 207 -14.76 -12.09 -30.97
CA ARG A 207 -16.05 -11.56 -31.44
C ARG A 207 -16.71 -10.56 -30.48
N GLU A 208 -16.08 -10.22 -29.36
CA GLU A 208 -16.63 -9.19 -28.47
C GLU A 208 -16.39 -7.79 -29.00
N HIS A 209 -17.37 -6.92 -28.79
CA HIS A 209 -17.31 -5.51 -29.14
C HIS A 209 -17.45 -4.66 -27.89
N TYR A 210 -16.42 -3.88 -27.60
CA TYR A 210 -16.38 -2.97 -26.44
C TYR A 210 -16.59 -1.53 -26.89
N ILE A 211 -17.65 -0.89 -26.41
CA ILE A 211 -18.00 0.49 -26.71
C ILE A 211 -17.80 1.34 -25.47
N PHE A 212 -16.94 2.33 -25.53
CA PHE A 212 -16.68 3.28 -24.45
C PHE A 212 -17.27 4.64 -24.82
N ASN A 213 -18.30 5.05 -24.08
CA ASN A 213 -18.95 6.34 -24.22
C ASN A 213 -18.52 7.27 -23.09
N TYR A 214 -17.77 8.31 -23.39
CA TYR A 214 -17.38 9.33 -22.43
C TYR A 214 -18.38 10.48 -22.45
N LYS A 215 -18.98 10.73 -21.27
CA LYS A 215 -19.96 11.81 -21.07
C LYS A 215 -19.50 12.74 -19.95
N LEU A 216 -19.97 13.97 -19.97
CA LEU A 216 -19.76 14.89 -18.87
C LEU A 216 -20.64 14.47 -17.68
N ALA A 217 -20.06 14.34 -16.49
CA ALA A 217 -20.81 14.08 -15.26
C ALA A 217 -21.79 15.24 -14.98
N GLN A 218 -23.03 14.91 -14.63
CA GLN A 218 -24.00 15.92 -14.21
C GLN A 218 -23.63 16.49 -12.85
N GLU A 219 -23.89 17.78 -12.63
CA GLU A 219 -23.69 18.44 -11.34
C GLU A 219 -24.45 17.70 -10.23
N GLY A 220 -23.73 17.33 -9.15
CA GLY A 220 -24.30 16.63 -8.00
C GLY A 220 -24.16 15.11 -8.00
N HIS A 221 -23.68 14.48 -9.06
CA HIS A 221 -23.39 13.04 -9.12
C HIS A 221 -21.88 12.74 -9.07
N LEU A 222 -21.16 13.34 -8.14
CA LEU A 222 -19.82 12.86 -7.78
C LEU A 222 -20.02 11.61 -6.90
N GLY A 223 -20.07 10.45 -7.54
CA GLY A 223 -20.00 9.17 -6.83
C GLY A 223 -18.74 9.14 -5.98
N ASN A 224 -18.86 8.76 -4.71
CA ASN A 224 -17.75 8.54 -3.80
C ASN A 224 -16.77 7.54 -4.40
N GLY A 225 -15.67 8.02 -4.97
CA GLY A 225 -14.60 7.17 -5.46
C GLY A 225 -13.93 7.73 -6.70
N THR A 226 -12.67 7.40 -6.85
CA THR A 226 -11.75 7.72 -7.96
C THR A 226 -12.21 7.23 -9.35
N ASN A 227 -13.36 6.61 -9.44
CA ASN A 227 -14.02 6.16 -10.68
C ASN A 227 -15.30 6.99 -10.85
N GLY A 228 -15.34 7.86 -11.84
CA GLY A 228 -16.60 8.46 -12.32
C GLY A 228 -17.65 7.36 -12.49
N GLY A 229 -18.93 7.66 -12.23
CA GLY A 229 -20.01 6.67 -12.30
C GLY A 229 -19.93 5.91 -13.62
N ILE A 230 -19.68 4.59 -13.55
CA ILE A 230 -19.58 3.74 -14.73
C ILE A 230 -20.85 2.94 -14.82
N GLN A 231 -21.62 3.20 -15.86
CA GLN A 231 -22.78 2.40 -16.23
C GLN A 231 -22.33 1.38 -17.27
N VAL A 232 -22.56 0.10 -17.00
CA VAL A 232 -22.26 -1.00 -17.95
C VAL A 232 -23.56 -1.58 -18.43
N GLU A 233 -23.80 -1.51 -19.72
CA GLU A 233 -24.86 -2.23 -20.40
C GLU A 233 -24.26 -3.40 -21.15
N VAL A 234 -24.76 -4.60 -20.92
CA VAL A 234 -24.32 -5.82 -21.59
C VAL A 234 -25.46 -6.30 -22.47
N ASP A 235 -25.22 -6.36 -23.77
CA ASP A 235 -26.09 -7.06 -24.71
C ASP A 235 -25.46 -8.42 -25.04
N GLU A 236 -25.83 -9.43 -24.26
CA GLU A 236 -25.32 -10.80 -24.43
C GLU A 236 -25.69 -11.41 -25.79
N SER A 237 -26.77 -10.93 -26.43
CA SER A 237 -27.21 -11.43 -27.74
C SER A 237 -26.29 -11.02 -28.88
N THR A 238 -25.52 -9.94 -28.69
CA THR A 238 -24.60 -9.36 -29.67
C THR A 238 -23.14 -9.43 -29.27
N ASN A 239 -22.80 -10.00 -28.10
CA ASN A 239 -21.47 -9.92 -27.50
C ASN A 239 -20.94 -8.47 -27.42
N THR A 240 -21.84 -7.50 -27.18
CA THR A 240 -21.49 -6.08 -27.13
C THR A 240 -21.57 -5.58 -25.70
N TYR A 241 -20.50 -4.98 -25.23
CA TYR A 241 -20.35 -4.39 -23.91
C TYR A 241 -20.26 -2.87 -24.06
N THR A 242 -21.27 -2.14 -23.58
CA THR A 242 -21.26 -0.68 -23.62
C THR A 242 -20.94 -0.11 -22.25
N PHE A 243 -19.87 0.67 -22.18
CA PHE A 243 -19.42 1.36 -20.99
C PHE A 243 -19.70 2.83 -21.13
N THR A 244 -20.59 3.39 -20.32
CA THR A 244 -20.77 4.83 -20.22
C THR A 244 -20.02 5.33 -19.00
N MET A 245 -19.07 6.23 -19.22
CA MET A 245 -18.24 6.80 -18.17
C MET A 245 -18.55 8.29 -18.02
N ASP A 246 -19.05 8.66 -16.84
CA ASP A 246 -19.23 10.05 -16.47
C ASP A 246 -17.87 10.62 -16.05
N VAL A 247 -17.32 11.49 -16.89
CA VAL A 247 -16.03 12.14 -16.64
C VAL A 247 -16.28 13.40 -15.81
N PRO A 248 -15.73 13.49 -14.57
CA PRO A 248 -15.98 14.63 -13.72
C PRO A 248 -15.40 15.91 -14.34
N ARG A 249 -16.18 16.98 -14.25
CA ARG A 249 -15.67 18.32 -14.47
C ARG A 249 -14.71 18.62 -13.30
N LYS A 250 -13.40 18.43 -13.49
CA LYS A 250 -12.48 18.85 -12.43
C LYS A 250 -12.59 20.36 -12.24
N PRO A 251 -12.87 20.81 -11.00
CA PRO A 251 -12.84 22.24 -10.73
C PRO A 251 -11.46 22.78 -11.09
N SER A 252 -11.41 24.07 -11.41
CA SER A 252 -10.17 24.83 -11.63
C SER A 252 -9.21 24.78 -10.43
N ILE A 253 -9.70 24.32 -9.27
CA ILE A 253 -8.96 24.08 -8.04
C ILE A 253 -9.15 22.61 -7.68
N SER A 254 -8.04 21.93 -7.43
CA SER A 254 -8.03 20.53 -6.98
C SER A 254 -7.39 20.43 -5.61
N LEU A 255 -8.08 19.80 -4.69
CA LEU A 255 -7.68 19.62 -3.30
C LEU A 255 -7.47 18.14 -3.00
N VAL A 256 -6.50 17.82 -2.16
CA VAL A 256 -6.26 16.45 -1.70
C VAL A 256 -6.08 16.40 -0.19
N THR A 257 -6.67 15.40 0.44
CA THR A 257 -6.42 15.05 1.83
C THR A 257 -5.52 13.81 1.85
N ARG A 258 -4.44 13.84 2.65
CA ARG A 258 -3.47 12.74 2.79
C ARG A 258 -3.61 12.10 4.18
N ALA A 259 -2.77 11.11 4.49
CA ALA A 259 -2.78 10.49 5.82
C ALA A 259 -2.27 11.45 6.90
N ALA A 260 -2.99 11.52 8.03
CA ALA A 260 -2.57 12.29 9.19
C ALA A 260 -1.48 11.56 10.00
N ASN A 261 -0.63 12.32 10.69
CA ASN A 261 0.23 11.78 11.73
C ASN A 261 -0.45 11.99 13.09
N ALA A 262 -1.22 10.99 13.50
CA ALA A 262 -2.01 11.03 14.74
C ALA A 262 -1.21 10.52 15.93
N TRP A 263 -1.20 11.29 17.01
CA TRP A 263 -0.73 10.97 18.35
C TRP A 263 -1.92 10.66 19.25
N SER A 264 -1.71 10.48 20.55
CA SER A 264 -2.81 10.15 21.46
C SER A 264 -3.79 11.30 21.69
N THR A 265 -3.31 12.54 21.77
CA THR A 265 -4.09 13.74 22.12
C THR A 265 -4.09 14.83 21.07
N PHE A 266 -3.35 14.65 19.99
CA PHE A 266 -3.26 15.58 18.87
C PHE A 266 -2.99 14.86 17.56
N ALA A 267 -3.19 15.55 16.43
CA ALA A 267 -2.83 15.05 15.11
C ALA A 267 -2.28 16.18 14.23
N MET A 268 -1.24 15.86 13.48
CA MET A 268 -0.75 16.69 12.38
C MET A 268 -1.47 16.27 11.10
N LEU A 269 -2.33 17.15 10.60
CA LEU A 269 -3.13 16.97 9.40
C LEU A 269 -2.32 17.36 8.18
N ASN A 270 -2.45 16.60 7.10
CA ASN A 270 -1.68 16.77 5.88
C ASN A 270 -2.60 16.80 4.67
N THR A 271 -2.60 17.92 3.96
CA THR A 271 -3.44 18.17 2.79
C THR A 271 -2.63 18.94 1.75
N ALA A 272 -3.13 19.10 0.53
CA ALA A 272 -2.49 19.94 -0.47
C ALA A 272 -3.48 20.50 -1.49
N VAL A 273 -3.10 21.61 -2.13
CA VAL A 273 -3.72 22.12 -3.35
C VAL A 273 -2.93 21.58 -4.53
N THR A 274 -3.52 20.69 -5.32
CA THR A 274 -2.83 20.03 -6.45
C THR A 274 -3.05 20.70 -7.79
N ALA A 275 -4.05 21.58 -7.89
CA ALA A 275 -4.26 22.47 -9.02
C ALA A 275 -4.92 23.77 -8.54
N LYS A 276 -4.52 24.90 -9.12
CA LYS A 276 -5.08 26.22 -8.80
C LYS A 276 -5.11 27.09 -10.06
N THR A 277 -6.09 27.99 -10.14
CA THR A 277 -6.20 29.01 -11.19
C THR A 277 -5.52 30.30 -10.80
N ASN A 278 -5.34 31.22 -11.75
CA ASN A 278 -4.78 32.55 -11.51
C ASN A 278 -5.60 33.39 -10.49
N ASN A 279 -6.86 33.04 -10.25
CA ASN A 279 -7.75 33.71 -9.29
C ASN A 279 -7.80 33.01 -7.93
N PHE A 280 -6.94 32.02 -7.69
CA PHE A 280 -6.87 31.34 -6.42
C PHE A 280 -6.42 32.29 -5.32
N ASN A 281 -7.24 32.40 -4.26
CA ASN A 281 -6.88 33.13 -3.04
C ASN A 281 -6.72 32.12 -1.90
N ALA A 282 -5.48 31.96 -1.38
CA ALA A 282 -5.18 31.02 -0.31
C ALA A 282 -5.98 31.28 0.99
N GLU A 283 -6.45 32.51 1.23
CA GLU A 283 -7.28 32.85 2.40
C GLU A 283 -8.63 32.10 2.43
N GLY A 284 -9.05 31.56 1.28
CA GLY A 284 -10.25 30.70 1.19
C GLY A 284 -10.03 29.28 1.72
N LEU A 285 -8.79 28.87 2.04
CA LEU A 285 -8.50 27.55 2.54
C LEU A 285 -8.86 27.41 4.02
N SER A 286 -9.37 26.23 4.38
CA SER A 286 -9.57 25.77 5.75
C SER A 286 -9.47 24.26 5.81
N ILE A 287 -9.13 23.71 6.96
CA ILE A 287 -9.22 22.26 7.21
C ILE A 287 -10.44 22.01 8.10
N LEU A 288 -11.30 21.11 7.65
CA LEU A 288 -12.46 20.65 8.41
C LEU A 288 -12.11 19.31 9.05
N TRP A 289 -12.41 19.14 10.33
CA TRP A 289 -12.21 17.89 11.06
C TRP A 289 -13.32 17.61 12.05
N LYS A 290 -13.55 16.35 12.42
CA LYS A 290 -14.52 15.93 13.43
C LYS A 290 -14.20 14.52 13.97
N LYS A 291 -14.80 14.10 15.08
CA LYS A 291 -14.90 12.66 15.41
C LYS A 291 -15.71 11.97 14.31
N ALA A 292 -15.34 10.76 13.96
CA ALA A 292 -16.08 9.98 12.96
C ALA A 292 -17.55 9.74 13.36
N SER A 293 -17.86 9.75 14.65
CA SER A 293 -19.23 9.62 15.19
C SER A 293 -20.06 10.90 15.10
N ASP A 294 -19.43 12.05 14.91
CA ASP A 294 -20.10 13.35 15.02
C ASP A 294 -20.66 13.81 13.67
N ALA A 295 -21.76 14.52 13.69
CA ALA A 295 -22.34 15.10 12.48
C ALA A 295 -21.69 16.43 12.08
N ALA A 296 -21.27 17.24 13.07
CA ALA A 296 -20.76 18.59 12.84
C ALA A 296 -19.25 18.61 12.63
N TRP A 297 -18.81 19.42 11.66
CA TRP A 297 -17.40 19.69 11.37
C TRP A 297 -16.89 20.87 12.20
N THR A 298 -15.67 20.74 12.70
CA THR A 298 -14.89 21.81 13.31
C THR A 298 -13.93 22.36 12.27
N THR A 299 -13.75 23.69 12.23
CA THR A 299 -12.92 24.36 11.24
C THR A 299 -11.59 24.80 11.84
N VAL A 300 -10.49 24.45 11.19
CA VAL A 300 -9.17 25.12 11.36
C VAL A 300 -9.12 26.25 10.34
N ALA A 301 -9.07 27.47 10.81
CA ALA A 301 -9.06 28.65 9.95
C ALA A 301 -7.74 28.82 9.20
N TYR A 302 -7.74 29.58 8.12
CA TYR A 302 -6.55 29.88 7.31
C TYR A 302 -5.36 30.39 8.14
N SER A 303 -5.62 31.24 9.14
CA SER A 303 -4.58 31.79 10.03
C SER A 303 -3.78 30.73 10.79
N ASP A 304 -4.36 29.54 10.97
CA ASP A 304 -3.76 28.43 11.72
C ASP A 304 -3.20 27.32 10.81
N LEU A 305 -3.21 27.58 9.49
CA LEU A 305 -2.64 26.69 8.49
C LEU A 305 -1.18 27.04 8.22
N ALA A 306 -0.33 26.05 8.03
CA ALA A 306 0.99 26.20 7.45
C ALA A 306 0.96 25.75 5.99
N ILE A 307 1.34 26.64 5.07
CA ILE A 307 1.36 26.39 3.63
C ILE A 307 2.80 26.56 3.15
N ASP A 308 3.33 25.53 2.51
CA ASP A 308 4.69 25.55 1.96
C ASP A 308 4.72 25.97 0.47
N SER A 309 5.91 26.05 -0.11
CA SER A 309 6.12 26.44 -1.51
C SER A 309 5.62 25.42 -2.53
N GLU A 310 5.30 24.21 -2.08
CA GLU A 310 4.75 23.11 -2.91
C GLU A 310 3.23 23.01 -2.76
N ASP A 311 2.58 24.01 -2.16
CA ASP A 311 1.16 24.06 -1.86
C ASP A 311 0.67 22.92 -0.93
N ASN A 312 1.57 22.32 -0.12
CA ASN A 312 1.14 21.47 0.98
C ASN A 312 0.55 22.32 2.08
N VAL A 313 -0.61 21.94 2.54
CA VAL A 313 -1.39 22.65 3.57
C VAL A 313 -1.49 21.76 4.80
N THR A 314 -0.91 22.21 5.91
CA THR A 314 -0.85 21.41 7.14
C THR A 314 -1.42 22.20 8.32
N ALA A 315 -1.93 21.46 9.31
CA ALA A 315 -2.37 22.00 10.60
C ALA A 315 -2.16 20.98 11.71
N THR A 316 -2.07 21.46 12.94
CA THR A 316 -2.06 20.59 14.12
C THR A 316 -3.34 20.81 14.94
N VAL A 317 -4.14 19.77 15.11
CA VAL A 317 -5.31 19.76 15.97
C VAL A 317 -4.97 19.08 17.29
N ARG A 318 -5.42 19.68 18.42
CA ARG A 318 -5.12 19.25 19.78
C ARG A 318 -6.40 18.96 20.57
N GLY A 319 -6.24 18.36 21.76
CA GLY A 319 -7.37 18.02 22.62
C GLY A 319 -8.17 16.83 22.11
N LEU A 320 -7.56 15.96 21.30
CA LEU A 320 -8.17 14.75 20.80
C LEU A 320 -8.24 13.68 21.90
N GLU A 321 -9.25 12.81 21.81
CA GLU A 321 -9.39 11.68 22.73
C GLU A 321 -8.52 10.50 22.25
N PRO A 322 -7.80 9.82 23.17
CA PRO A 322 -6.99 8.66 22.83
C PRO A 322 -7.81 7.49 22.27
N GLY A 323 -7.24 6.76 21.29
CA GLY A 323 -7.87 5.59 20.70
C GLY A 323 -9.16 5.86 19.94
N THR A 324 -9.40 7.10 19.52
CA THR A 324 -10.66 7.57 18.93
C THR A 324 -10.50 7.85 17.44
N ALA A 325 -11.51 7.45 16.65
CA ALA A 325 -11.53 7.68 15.21
C ALA A 325 -12.01 9.10 14.89
N TYR A 326 -11.30 9.75 13.99
CA TYR A 326 -11.56 11.08 13.45
C TYR A 326 -11.51 11.04 11.93
N GLU A 327 -12.08 12.06 11.30
CA GLU A 327 -11.96 12.32 9.87
C GLU A 327 -11.70 13.80 9.61
N TYR A 328 -11.02 14.10 8.51
CA TYR A 328 -10.73 15.47 8.12
C TYR A 328 -10.60 15.62 6.61
N ARG A 329 -10.69 16.85 6.12
CA ARG A 329 -10.54 17.20 4.72
C ARG A 329 -10.13 18.65 4.54
N LEU A 330 -9.49 18.97 3.42
CA LEU A 330 -9.25 20.34 2.98
C LEU A 330 -10.54 20.90 2.35
N CYS A 331 -10.82 22.15 2.64
CA CYS A 331 -11.93 22.95 2.09
C CYS A 331 -11.36 24.23 1.50
N TYR A 332 -11.92 24.65 0.38
CA TYR A 332 -11.69 25.96 -0.21
C TYR A 332 -13.03 26.67 -0.44
N LYS A 333 -13.11 27.94 -0.02
CA LYS A 333 -14.28 28.78 -0.24
C LYS A 333 -13.86 30.09 -0.90
N ASN A 334 -14.60 30.45 -1.96
CA ASN A 334 -14.45 31.75 -2.63
C ASN A 334 -15.82 32.28 -3.02
N GLY A 335 -16.37 33.20 -2.22
CA GLY A 335 -17.76 33.64 -2.34
C GLY A 335 -18.73 32.47 -2.08
N ASP A 336 -19.59 32.20 -3.04
CA ASP A 336 -20.58 31.11 -2.98
C ASP A 336 -20.01 29.74 -3.41
N GLU A 337 -18.79 29.70 -3.96
CA GLU A 337 -18.14 28.47 -4.39
C GLU A 337 -17.49 27.78 -3.20
N GLU A 338 -17.83 26.50 -2.96
CA GLU A 338 -17.20 25.64 -1.97
C GLU A 338 -16.66 24.39 -2.65
N ILE A 339 -15.36 24.13 -2.49
CA ILE A 339 -14.69 22.94 -3.01
C ILE A 339 -14.17 22.15 -1.81
N LEU A 340 -14.50 20.87 -1.76
CA LEU A 340 -14.14 19.97 -0.67
C LEU A 340 -13.27 18.83 -1.22
N ALA A 341 -12.16 18.56 -0.57
CA ALA A 341 -11.42 17.32 -0.80
C ALA A 341 -12.17 16.13 -0.19
N ASP A 342 -11.89 14.92 -0.69
CA ASP A 342 -12.38 13.70 -0.06
C ASP A 342 -11.87 13.59 1.38
N PRO A 343 -12.71 13.20 2.34
CA PRO A 343 -12.30 13.06 3.72
C PRO A 343 -11.40 11.84 3.92
N VAL A 344 -10.41 11.97 4.80
CA VAL A 344 -9.53 10.87 5.22
C VAL A 344 -9.74 10.62 6.71
N GLN A 345 -9.89 9.35 7.08
CA GLN A 345 -10.02 8.93 8.46
C GLN A 345 -8.65 8.63 9.08
N PHE A 346 -8.53 8.91 10.38
CA PHE A 346 -7.41 8.49 11.21
C PHE A 346 -7.91 8.09 12.60
N THR A 347 -7.10 7.30 13.31
CA THR A 347 -7.37 6.95 14.72
C THR A 347 -6.20 7.43 15.55
N THR A 348 -6.49 8.14 16.64
CA THR A 348 -5.49 8.55 17.62
C THR A 348 -4.87 7.33 18.31
N GLU A 349 -3.61 7.45 18.74
CA GLU A 349 -2.94 6.38 19.48
C GLU A 349 -3.58 6.17 20.86
N LYS A 350 -3.56 4.92 21.32
CA LYS A 350 -3.92 4.62 22.71
C LYS A 350 -2.80 5.08 23.65
N GLN A 351 -3.15 5.53 24.83
CA GLN A 351 -2.18 5.75 25.90
C GLN A 351 -1.91 4.41 26.60
N ILE A 352 -0.68 3.92 26.49
CA ILE A 352 -0.25 2.68 27.14
C ILE A 352 0.23 3.03 28.56
N THR A 353 -0.41 2.46 29.57
CA THR A 353 0.01 2.63 30.97
C THR A 353 1.33 1.88 31.22
N LEU A 354 2.24 2.48 31.98
CA LEU A 354 3.47 1.84 32.40
C LEU A 354 3.15 0.67 33.36
N TYR A 355 3.51 -0.54 32.94
CA TYR A 355 3.29 -1.72 33.77
C TYR A 355 4.08 -1.62 35.08
N ASN A 356 3.42 -1.88 36.21
CA ASN A 356 3.99 -1.89 37.55
C ASN A 356 4.86 -0.65 37.86
N GLY A 357 4.45 0.53 37.41
CA GLY A 357 5.20 1.77 37.66
C GLY A 357 5.22 2.20 39.16
N GLY A 358 4.24 1.75 39.97
CA GLY A 358 4.22 1.89 41.43
C GLY A 358 4.96 0.76 42.16
N PHE A 359 5.60 -0.17 41.45
CA PHE A 359 6.40 -1.27 42.02
C PHE A 359 5.72 -2.09 43.09
N GLU A 360 4.42 -2.28 43.01
CA GLU A 360 3.60 -3.06 43.97
C GLU A 360 3.77 -4.58 43.77
N ASN A 361 4.05 -5.03 42.55
CA ASN A 361 4.13 -6.44 42.19
C ASN A 361 5.58 -6.93 42.20
N TRP A 362 5.87 -7.89 43.07
CA TRP A 362 7.19 -8.52 43.18
C TRP A 362 7.06 -10.03 43.33
N TYR A 363 7.99 -10.79 42.73
CA TYR A 363 8.15 -12.20 43.03
C TYR A 363 9.63 -12.53 43.20
N ASN A 364 9.90 -13.65 43.89
CA ASN A 364 11.25 -14.16 44.10
C ASN A 364 11.45 -15.49 43.33
N SER A 365 12.57 -15.61 42.65
CA SER A 365 13.05 -16.88 42.09
C SER A 365 14.39 -17.23 42.76
N GLY A 366 14.34 -18.13 43.74
CA GLY A 366 15.48 -18.34 44.66
C GLY A 366 15.81 -17.06 45.42
N ASN A 367 17.03 -16.57 45.34
CA ASN A 367 17.51 -15.35 46.00
C ASN A 367 17.38 -14.09 45.15
N ILE A 368 16.73 -14.20 43.96
CA ILE A 368 16.59 -13.10 43.02
C ILE A 368 15.19 -12.52 43.14
N ALA A 369 15.11 -11.25 43.50
CA ALA A 369 13.88 -10.47 43.49
C ALA A 369 13.63 -9.85 42.09
N TYR A 370 12.42 -9.96 41.60
CA TYR A 370 11.96 -9.38 40.33
C TYR A 370 10.75 -8.49 40.54
N PRO A 371 10.74 -7.26 40.00
CA PRO A 371 9.62 -6.31 40.14
C PRO A 371 8.53 -6.56 39.10
N ASN A 372 7.97 -7.77 39.10
CA ASN A 372 6.91 -8.19 38.20
C ASN A 372 5.96 -9.16 38.89
N GLU A 373 4.82 -9.41 38.29
CA GLU A 373 4.03 -10.62 38.55
C GLU A 373 4.72 -11.86 38.02
N THR A 374 4.48 -13.01 38.65
CA THR A 374 5.07 -14.28 38.21
C THR A 374 4.74 -14.57 36.75
N GLY A 375 5.75 -14.82 35.93
CA GLY A 375 5.59 -15.12 34.50
C GLY A 375 5.55 -13.88 33.59
N VAL A 376 5.57 -12.68 34.12
CA VAL A 376 5.69 -11.44 33.36
C VAL A 376 7.16 -11.04 33.23
N THR A 377 7.57 -10.63 32.03
CA THR A 377 8.90 -10.07 31.77
C THR A 377 8.72 -8.66 31.22
N PHE A 378 8.77 -7.65 32.07
CA PHE A 378 8.73 -6.25 31.70
C PHE A 378 9.91 -5.50 32.30
N TRP A 379 10.05 -5.58 33.63
CA TRP A 379 11.21 -5.07 34.35
C TRP A 379 12.20 -6.18 34.63
N ASP A 380 13.48 -5.84 34.58
CA ASP A 380 14.56 -6.69 35.08
C ASP A 380 15.60 -5.85 35.84
N THR A 381 16.55 -6.49 36.48
CA THR A 381 17.45 -5.86 37.43
C THR A 381 18.87 -6.37 37.27
N SER A 382 19.84 -5.78 38.00
CA SER A 382 21.19 -6.31 38.19
C SER A 382 21.23 -7.55 39.09
N ASN A 383 20.14 -7.94 39.76
CA ASN A 383 20.10 -9.04 40.73
C ASN A 383 20.63 -10.38 40.20
N PRO A 384 20.34 -10.85 38.96
CA PRO A 384 20.87 -12.10 38.45
C PRO A 384 22.40 -12.12 38.40
N GLY A 385 23.04 -10.96 38.18
CA GLY A 385 24.50 -10.82 38.21
C GLY A 385 25.12 -11.02 39.60
N GLY A 386 24.39 -10.66 40.66
CA GLY A 386 24.81 -10.81 42.07
C GLY A 386 24.35 -12.09 42.75
N ALA A 387 23.47 -12.87 42.13
CA ALA A 387 22.77 -14.01 42.76
C ALA A 387 23.70 -15.05 43.41
N SER A 388 24.85 -15.33 42.82
CA SER A 388 25.82 -16.30 43.32
C SER A 388 26.68 -15.76 44.47
N PHE A 389 26.62 -14.44 44.77
CA PHE A 389 27.59 -13.77 45.64
C PHE A 389 26.98 -12.96 46.78
N GLY A 390 25.68 -12.83 46.91
CA GLY A 390 25.13 -12.04 48.01
C GLY A 390 23.64 -11.69 47.90
N GLY A 391 22.99 -12.20 46.87
CA GLY A 391 21.57 -11.96 46.68
C GLY A 391 21.24 -10.64 45.95
N SER A 392 20.03 -10.18 46.09
CA SER A 392 19.48 -9.01 45.39
C SER A 392 20.00 -7.70 45.99
N ASN A 393 20.36 -6.75 45.15
CA ASN A 393 20.65 -5.36 45.52
C ASN A 393 19.56 -4.39 45.02
N THR A 394 18.59 -4.89 44.27
CA THR A 394 17.33 -4.22 43.91
C THR A 394 16.18 -5.06 44.45
N THR A 395 15.41 -4.51 45.40
CA THR A 395 14.37 -5.23 46.15
C THR A 395 13.15 -4.34 46.35
N GLU A 396 12.06 -4.96 46.79
CA GLU A 396 10.92 -4.20 47.33
C GLU A 396 11.26 -3.60 48.70
N THR A 397 10.62 -2.52 49.04
CA THR A 397 10.56 -1.97 50.42
C THR A 397 9.12 -1.61 50.77
N THR A 398 8.76 -1.84 52.04
CA THR A 398 7.48 -1.39 52.67
C THR A 398 7.72 -0.28 53.68
N ALA A 399 8.99 0.05 53.96
CA ALA A 399 9.38 1.04 54.96
C ALA A 399 9.47 2.46 54.38
N VAL A 400 9.79 2.59 53.09
CA VAL A 400 9.93 3.87 52.39
C VAL A 400 9.06 3.78 51.14
N VAL A 401 7.85 4.30 51.21
CA VAL A 401 6.82 4.20 50.15
C VAL A 401 6.25 5.61 49.91
N HIS A 402 6.00 5.96 48.67
CA HIS A 402 5.28 7.20 48.29
C HIS A 402 3.79 6.94 48.17
N GLY A 403 3.39 5.94 47.38
CA GLY A 403 2.02 5.50 47.20
C GLY A 403 1.86 4.00 47.41
N GLY A 404 0.62 3.51 47.58
CA GLY A 404 0.37 2.09 47.72
C GLY A 404 0.98 1.44 48.97
N SER A 405 1.61 0.28 48.82
CA SER A 405 2.17 -0.53 49.90
C SER A 405 3.64 -0.88 49.76
N LYS A 406 4.20 -0.73 48.56
CA LYS A 406 5.58 -1.08 48.25
C LYS A 406 6.21 -0.04 47.33
N ALA A 407 7.54 0.04 47.37
CA ALA A 407 8.35 0.79 46.44
C ALA A 407 9.57 -0.03 46.05
N ALA A 408 10.29 0.38 44.99
CA ALA A 408 11.58 -0.24 44.63
C ALA A 408 12.72 0.42 45.40
N MET A 409 13.61 -0.38 46.01
CA MET A 409 14.86 0.04 46.64
C MET A 409 16.06 -0.53 45.89
N LEU A 410 16.90 0.35 45.37
CA LEU A 410 18.14 0.06 44.71
C LEU A 410 19.32 0.48 45.59
N GLU A 411 20.12 -0.46 46.07
CA GLU A 411 21.27 -0.18 46.94
C GLU A 411 22.59 -0.71 46.30
N SER A 412 23.48 0.18 45.93
CA SER A 412 24.77 -0.18 45.39
C SER A 412 25.64 -0.85 46.45
N LYS A 413 26.22 -2.02 46.14
CA LYS A 413 26.96 -2.86 47.07
C LYS A 413 28.32 -3.29 46.53
N TYR A 414 29.25 -3.52 47.42
CA TYR A 414 30.48 -4.24 47.04
C TYR A 414 30.25 -5.73 47.24
N ILE A 415 30.20 -6.47 46.16
CA ILE A 415 29.90 -7.90 46.16
C ILE A 415 31.20 -8.67 45.98
N VAL A 416 31.72 -9.23 47.07
CA VAL A 416 32.92 -10.10 47.18
C VAL A 416 34.18 -9.54 46.52
N ILE A 417 34.16 -9.21 45.23
CA ILE A 417 35.36 -8.79 44.48
C ILE A 417 35.13 -7.54 43.64
N LYS A 418 33.87 -7.07 43.46
CA LYS A 418 33.54 -5.93 42.60
C LYS A 418 32.40 -5.08 43.16
N PHE A 419 32.43 -3.80 42.80
CA PHE A 419 31.33 -2.91 43.00
C PHE A 419 30.18 -3.28 42.03
N ALA A 420 28.99 -3.45 42.57
CA ALA A 420 27.77 -3.75 41.84
C ALA A 420 26.75 -2.62 42.09
N ALA A 421 26.59 -1.72 41.12
CA ALA A 421 25.52 -0.77 41.14
C ALA A 421 24.18 -1.49 41.05
N ALA A 422 23.22 -1.10 41.90
CA ALA A 422 21.86 -1.60 41.77
C ALA A 422 21.19 -0.92 40.59
N SER A 423 20.59 -1.71 39.72
CA SER A 423 19.87 -1.22 38.55
C SER A 423 18.52 -1.91 38.34
N LEU A 424 17.60 -1.18 37.73
CA LEU A 424 16.27 -1.62 37.37
C LEU A 424 15.98 -1.06 35.97
N TYR A 425 15.55 -1.91 35.04
CA TYR A 425 15.36 -1.48 33.65
C TYR A 425 14.26 -2.29 32.97
N THR A 426 13.69 -1.72 31.89
CA THR A 426 12.76 -2.45 31.02
C THR A 426 13.56 -3.29 30.04
N GLY A 427 13.32 -4.62 30.08
CA GLY A 427 14.06 -5.57 29.27
C GLY A 427 14.29 -6.90 29.96
N LYS A 428 15.44 -7.53 29.69
CA LYS A 428 15.80 -8.83 30.28
C LYS A 428 17.31 -8.95 30.46
N PHE A 429 17.71 -9.43 31.63
CA PHE A 429 19.09 -9.83 31.89
C PHE A 429 19.48 -10.99 30.95
N GLY A 430 20.60 -10.87 30.26
CA GLY A 430 21.08 -11.88 29.35
C GLY A 430 21.92 -12.92 30.08
N ALA A 431 23.22 -12.63 30.26
CA ALA A 431 24.12 -13.50 31.00
C ALA A 431 25.35 -12.71 31.49
N LEU A 432 26.03 -13.28 32.51
CA LEU A 432 27.35 -12.81 32.95
C LEU A 432 28.40 -13.11 31.89
N VAL A 433 29.34 -12.18 31.69
CA VAL A 433 30.56 -12.35 30.90
C VAL A 433 31.73 -12.56 31.88
N GLY A 434 31.81 -13.77 32.37
CA GLY A 434 32.77 -14.12 33.44
C GLY A 434 32.58 -13.25 34.69
N THR A 435 33.66 -12.62 35.17
CA THR A 435 33.63 -11.61 36.24
C THR A 435 33.74 -10.17 35.71
N SER A 436 33.74 -9.99 34.39
CA SER A 436 34.01 -8.70 33.75
C SER A 436 32.78 -7.81 33.57
N GLY A 437 31.60 -8.41 33.53
CA GLY A 437 30.33 -7.73 33.34
C GLY A 437 29.22 -8.65 32.91
N ALA A 438 28.23 -8.09 32.17
CA ALA A 438 27.08 -8.82 31.66
C ALA A 438 26.65 -8.25 30.32
N TRP A 439 25.92 -9.04 29.56
CA TRP A 439 25.15 -8.52 28.45
C TRP A 439 23.65 -8.52 28.80
N LEU A 440 22.94 -7.52 28.30
CA LEU A 440 21.57 -7.23 28.64
C LEU A 440 20.75 -7.05 27.32
N ASN A 441 19.50 -7.50 27.34
CA ASN A 441 18.53 -7.16 26.30
C ASN A 441 17.68 -6.00 26.82
N TRP A 442 17.90 -4.82 26.27
CA TRP A 442 17.21 -3.60 26.66
C TRP A 442 16.06 -3.29 25.73
N GLY A 443 14.96 -2.86 26.32
CA GLY A 443 13.72 -2.46 25.64
C GLY A 443 12.67 -3.56 25.61
N VAL A 444 11.46 -3.17 25.92
CA VAL A 444 10.25 -3.99 25.85
C VAL A 444 9.35 -3.52 24.70
N PRO A 445 8.53 -4.39 24.09
CA PRO A 445 7.60 -3.98 23.02
C PRO A 445 6.70 -2.83 23.45
N PHE A 446 6.67 -1.76 22.67
CA PHE A 446 5.92 -0.55 22.98
C PHE A 446 5.70 0.31 21.72
N THR A 447 4.47 0.79 21.50
CA THR A 447 4.10 1.45 20.23
C THR A 447 3.50 2.86 20.39
N SER A 448 3.28 3.33 21.64
CA SER A 448 2.78 4.68 21.89
C SER A 448 3.89 5.71 22.00
N ARG A 449 3.53 6.99 21.89
CA ARG A 449 4.48 8.12 21.92
C ARG A 449 4.20 9.03 23.13
N PRO A 450 4.68 8.66 24.34
CA PRO A 450 4.61 9.54 25.52
C PRO A 450 5.53 10.74 25.36
N THR A 451 5.22 11.82 26.08
CA THR A 451 6.01 13.07 26.08
C THR A 451 6.95 13.19 27.27
N ALA A 452 6.72 12.44 28.34
CA ALA A 452 7.60 12.40 29.51
C ALA A 452 7.45 11.10 30.30
N LEU A 453 8.48 10.77 31.06
CA LEU A 453 8.44 9.82 32.18
C LEU A 453 8.36 10.62 33.47
N LYS A 454 7.33 10.38 34.29
CA LYS A 454 7.11 11.01 35.60
C LYS A 454 7.09 9.97 36.70
N GLY A 455 7.45 10.37 37.91
CA GLY A 455 7.39 9.51 39.09
C GLY A 455 7.96 10.21 40.32
N TYR A 456 8.30 9.42 41.33
CA TYR A 456 8.87 9.91 42.55
C TYR A 456 10.12 9.14 42.93
N MET A 457 11.11 9.86 43.48
CA MET A 457 12.34 9.28 43.99
C MET A 457 12.76 9.79 45.35
N GLN A 458 13.47 8.97 46.12
CA GLN A 458 14.35 9.43 47.17
C GLN A 458 15.75 8.92 46.89
N TYR A 459 16.75 9.79 46.97
CA TYR A 459 18.13 9.39 46.72
C TYR A 459 19.04 9.77 47.90
N ALA A 460 19.75 8.78 48.42
CA ALA A 460 20.74 8.91 49.48
C ALA A 460 22.15 8.49 48.97
N PRO A 461 22.83 9.39 48.20
CA PRO A 461 24.16 9.09 47.71
C PRO A 461 25.18 8.91 48.83
N LYS A 462 26.21 8.08 48.60
CA LYS A 462 27.39 7.98 49.43
C LYS A 462 28.59 8.58 48.71
N ALA A 463 29.62 8.89 49.47
CA ALA A 463 30.90 9.28 48.85
C ALA A 463 31.45 8.13 48.02
N ILE A 464 31.93 8.43 46.81
CA ILE A 464 32.57 7.45 45.93
C ILE A 464 33.78 6.87 46.61
N ASP A 465 33.74 5.61 46.93
CA ASP A 465 34.83 4.82 47.53
C ASP A 465 35.40 3.75 46.57
N ARG A 466 34.67 3.46 45.49
CA ARG A 466 35.04 2.53 44.44
C ARG A 466 35.30 3.29 43.14
N VAL A 467 36.51 3.19 42.63
CA VAL A 467 36.93 3.91 41.42
C VAL A 467 37.16 2.91 40.28
N GLY A 468 36.37 3.03 39.23
CA GLY A 468 36.52 2.26 38.03
C GLY A 468 37.62 2.76 37.10
N SER A 469 37.74 2.17 35.92
CA SER A 469 38.69 2.58 34.89
C SER A 469 37.98 3.06 33.63
N ASN A 470 38.70 3.82 32.79
CA ASN A 470 38.19 4.36 31.53
C ASN A 470 36.90 5.19 31.68
N LEU A 471 36.82 5.96 32.76
CA LEU A 471 35.65 6.79 33.07
C LEU A 471 35.45 7.90 32.04
N PRO A 472 34.20 8.26 31.71
CA PRO A 472 33.90 9.42 30.90
C PRO A 472 34.43 10.73 31.50
N ALA A 473 34.74 11.70 30.68
CA ALA A 473 35.14 13.03 31.16
C ALA A 473 34.03 13.66 32.02
N GLY A 474 34.42 14.30 33.13
CA GLY A 474 33.46 14.91 34.07
C GLY A 474 32.81 13.95 35.07
N THR A 475 33.25 12.66 35.13
CA THR A 475 32.83 11.73 36.17
C THR A 475 33.33 12.19 37.54
N PRO A 476 32.48 12.26 38.60
CA PRO A 476 32.92 12.59 39.94
C PRO A 476 34.02 11.63 40.44
N GLY A 477 35.00 12.18 41.15
CA GLY A 477 36.14 11.42 41.64
C GLY A 477 35.94 10.78 43.02
N LYS A 478 36.98 10.06 43.48
CA LYS A 478 36.98 9.45 44.84
C LYS A 478 36.75 10.50 45.91
N GLY A 479 35.80 10.24 46.80
CA GLY A 479 35.41 11.13 47.91
C GLY A 479 34.34 12.14 47.56
N GLU A 480 34.04 12.36 46.25
CA GLU A 480 32.86 13.14 45.84
C GLU A 480 31.58 12.31 45.97
N MET A 481 30.42 12.97 46.00
CA MET A 481 29.14 12.29 46.12
C MET A 481 28.78 11.53 44.85
N ASP A 482 28.30 10.32 45.00
CA ASP A 482 27.79 9.48 43.91
C ASP A 482 26.55 10.13 43.28
N GLN A 483 26.24 9.73 42.08
CA GLN A 483 25.09 10.19 41.30
C GLN A 483 24.22 9.01 40.87
N CYS A 484 22.90 9.12 40.96
CA CYS A 484 22.02 8.15 40.34
C CYS A 484 21.90 8.36 38.84
N GLY A 485 21.57 7.30 38.11
CA GLY A 485 21.26 7.32 36.68
C GLY A 485 19.76 7.06 36.45
N MET A 486 19.11 7.94 35.69
CA MET A 486 17.75 7.71 35.23
C MET A 486 17.60 8.22 33.79
N TYR A 487 17.07 7.39 32.91
CA TYR A 487 16.73 7.82 31.56
C TYR A 487 15.62 6.97 30.96
N CYS A 488 14.96 7.54 29.98
CA CYS A 488 13.91 6.91 29.19
C CYS A 488 14.21 7.13 27.71
N ALA A 489 14.09 6.07 26.91
CA ALA A 489 14.26 6.13 25.47
C ALA A 489 13.14 5.37 24.74
N LEU A 490 12.68 5.93 23.64
CA LEU A 490 11.83 5.26 22.67
C LEU A 490 12.71 4.81 21.50
N LEU A 491 12.61 3.52 21.16
CA LEU A 491 13.53 2.86 20.23
C LEU A 491 12.77 2.28 19.03
N SER A 492 13.44 2.19 17.88
CA SER A 492 12.95 1.50 16.69
C SER A 492 13.14 -0.03 16.74
N GLU A 493 13.98 -0.52 17.68
CA GLU A 493 14.24 -1.94 17.93
C GLU A 493 14.81 -2.13 19.34
N SER A 494 14.83 -3.35 19.87
CA SER A 494 15.50 -3.67 21.13
C SER A 494 17.02 -3.53 20.99
N LEU A 495 17.71 -3.25 22.11
CA LEU A 495 19.17 -3.11 22.16
C LEU A 495 19.78 -4.30 22.91
N VAL A 496 20.82 -4.90 22.35
CA VAL A 496 21.70 -5.79 23.09
C VAL A 496 22.92 -4.98 23.50
N VAL A 497 23.16 -4.86 24.79
CA VAL A 497 24.32 -4.15 25.34
C VAL A 497 25.20 -5.09 26.11
N ASP A 498 26.53 -4.98 25.92
CA ASP A 498 27.55 -5.70 26.63
C ASP A 498 28.44 -4.68 27.37
N ASN A 499 28.28 -4.57 28.69
CA ASN A 499 29.01 -3.58 29.47
C ASN A 499 30.50 -3.92 29.68
N THR A 500 30.99 -5.05 29.13
CA THR A 500 32.43 -5.31 28.98
C THR A 500 33.03 -4.60 27.76
N LYS A 501 32.18 -4.05 26.88
CA LYS A 501 32.52 -3.38 25.63
C LYS A 501 31.98 -1.96 25.60
N MET A 502 32.44 -1.15 26.55
CA MET A 502 31.92 0.22 26.71
C MET A 502 32.07 1.13 25.48
N ASN A 503 32.99 0.82 24.56
CA ASN A 503 33.12 1.50 23.28
C ASN A 503 32.01 1.15 22.27
N GLU A 504 31.29 0.06 22.47
CA GLU A 504 30.11 -0.33 21.68
C GLU A 504 28.80 0.05 22.37
N PHE A 505 28.86 0.70 23.53
CA PHE A 505 27.69 1.11 24.27
C PHE A 505 26.90 2.18 23.50
N PRO A 506 25.56 2.07 23.41
CA PRO A 506 24.78 3.00 22.60
C PRO A 506 24.89 4.43 23.13
N ASN A 507 25.21 5.37 22.26
CA ASN A 507 25.09 6.79 22.58
C ASN A 507 23.66 7.25 22.26
N PHE A 508 22.87 7.42 23.29
CA PHE A 508 21.45 7.79 23.14
C PHE A 508 21.21 9.15 22.49
N GLU A 509 22.22 10.01 22.36
CA GLU A 509 22.12 11.28 21.66
C GLU A 509 22.31 11.12 20.14
N THR A 510 23.03 10.09 19.67
CA THR A 510 23.42 9.97 18.26
C THR A 510 23.00 8.65 17.60
N ASP A 511 22.69 7.61 18.38
CA ASP A 511 22.29 6.30 17.85
C ASP A 511 20.98 6.39 17.04
N SER A 512 21.01 5.97 15.79
CA SER A 512 19.88 6.08 14.84
C SER A 512 18.64 5.28 15.25
N ARG A 513 18.79 4.31 16.15
CA ARG A 513 17.69 3.50 16.71
C ARG A 513 16.85 4.27 17.72
N VAL A 514 17.38 5.37 18.28
CA VAL A 514 16.68 6.22 19.26
C VAL A 514 15.75 7.18 18.54
N ILE A 515 14.46 7.12 18.84
CA ILE A 515 13.40 8.00 18.32
C ILE A 515 13.20 9.19 19.25
N ALA A 516 13.17 8.95 20.56
CA ALA A 516 13.12 9.98 21.58
C ALA A 516 13.95 9.57 22.80
N TYR A 517 14.49 10.54 23.51
CA TYR A 517 15.35 10.33 24.68
C TYR A 517 15.15 11.44 25.71
N GLY A 518 15.23 11.08 26.97
CA GLY A 518 15.29 11.99 28.09
C GLY A 518 16.05 11.39 29.27
N SER A 519 16.74 12.18 30.02
CA SER A 519 17.47 11.77 31.24
C SER A 519 17.15 12.69 32.40
N LEU A 520 17.39 12.19 33.64
CA LEU A 520 17.20 12.97 34.85
C LEU A 520 18.02 14.26 34.78
N PRO A 521 17.41 15.43 34.96
CA PRO A 521 18.11 16.69 35.04
C PRO A 521 19.18 16.70 36.15
N ALA A 522 20.35 17.28 35.88
CA ALA A 522 21.50 17.25 36.78
C ALA A 522 21.19 17.87 38.15
N GLU A 523 20.35 18.91 38.20
CA GLU A 523 19.91 19.59 39.42
C GLU A 523 19.02 18.73 40.32
N GLN A 524 18.38 17.67 39.77
CA GLN A 524 17.59 16.72 40.55
C GLN A 524 18.44 15.57 41.12
N ASN A 525 19.70 15.43 40.67
CA ASN A 525 20.59 14.35 41.10
C ASN A 525 21.32 14.71 42.40
N VAL A 526 20.56 14.96 43.47
CA VAL A 526 21.05 15.40 44.77
C VAL A 526 20.45 14.59 45.92
N HIS A 527 21.08 14.63 47.09
CA HIS A 527 20.55 13.97 48.28
C HIS A 527 19.14 14.47 48.64
N SER A 528 18.18 13.57 48.75
CA SER A 528 16.75 13.89 48.95
C SER A 528 16.39 14.26 50.39
N ASN A 529 17.29 14.04 51.36
CA ASN A 529 17.05 14.25 52.78
C ASN A 529 15.82 13.47 53.31
N ASN A 530 15.65 12.24 52.84
CA ASN A 530 14.50 11.36 53.15
C ASN A 530 13.14 11.95 52.75
N GLN A 531 13.14 12.82 51.75
CA GLN A 531 11.91 13.37 51.16
C GLN A 531 11.73 12.84 49.74
N TRP A 532 10.51 12.47 49.38
CA TRP A 532 10.14 12.17 48.02
C TRP A 532 10.28 13.42 47.14
N LYS A 533 10.93 13.27 46.01
CA LYS A 533 11.08 14.29 44.98
C LYS A 533 10.35 13.83 43.75
N GLU A 534 9.56 14.72 43.18
CA GLU A 534 8.97 14.46 41.87
C GLU A 534 10.07 14.39 40.78
N VAL A 535 9.99 13.37 39.98
CA VAL A 535 10.82 13.18 38.76
C VAL A 535 9.99 13.54 37.55
N ASN A 536 10.53 14.39 36.70
CA ASN A 536 9.95 14.67 35.40
C ASN A 536 11.07 14.64 34.35
N ILE A 537 11.05 13.62 33.49
CA ILE A 537 12.02 13.42 32.41
C ILE A 537 11.31 13.64 31.08
N PRO A 538 11.36 14.84 30.50
CA PRO A 538 10.82 15.11 29.18
C PRO A 538 11.52 14.26 28.13
N LEU A 539 10.75 13.70 27.19
CA LEU A 539 11.26 12.98 26.04
C LEU A 539 11.43 13.94 24.87
N VAL A 540 12.68 14.14 24.43
CA VAL A 540 13.00 14.96 23.28
C VAL A 540 13.03 14.06 22.04
N TYR A 541 12.11 14.30 21.12
CA TYR A 541 11.96 13.54 19.87
C TYR A 541 12.91 14.04 18.80
N ARG A 542 13.53 13.15 18.05
CA ARG A 542 14.29 13.48 16.84
C ARG A 542 13.40 13.72 15.63
N THR A 543 12.26 13.05 15.61
CA THR A 543 11.22 13.22 14.60
C THR A 543 9.86 12.84 15.17
N LEU A 544 8.84 13.60 14.79
CA LEU A 544 7.47 13.32 15.21
C LEU A 544 6.74 12.29 14.32
N THR A 545 7.35 11.86 13.23
CA THR A 545 6.72 10.96 12.25
C THR A 545 6.97 9.48 12.50
N LYS A 546 8.07 9.12 13.17
CA LYS A 546 8.40 7.73 13.46
C LYS A 546 7.69 7.26 14.74
N LYS A 547 7.16 6.04 14.67
CA LYS A 547 6.59 5.33 15.84
C LYS A 547 7.64 4.42 16.46
N PRO A 548 7.70 4.34 17.80
CA PRO A 548 8.58 3.40 18.46
C PRO A 548 8.05 1.97 18.33
N THR A 549 8.95 1.02 18.48
CA THR A 549 8.63 -0.39 18.66
C THR A 549 8.99 -0.89 20.06
N HIS A 550 9.85 -0.14 20.76
CA HIS A 550 10.33 -0.51 22.09
C HIS A 550 10.44 0.70 23.01
N LEU A 551 10.23 0.44 24.30
CA LEU A 551 10.45 1.38 25.41
C LEU A 551 11.61 0.88 26.27
N LEU A 552 12.59 1.75 26.48
CA LEU A 552 13.67 1.54 27.44
C LEU A 552 13.57 2.57 28.55
N ILE A 553 13.47 2.10 29.79
CA ILE A 553 13.64 2.90 31.00
C ILE A 553 14.76 2.25 31.80
N VAL A 554 15.69 3.04 32.30
CA VAL A 554 16.80 2.57 33.14
C VAL A 554 16.90 3.45 34.37
N PHE A 555 16.97 2.80 35.53
CA PHE A 555 17.28 3.38 36.82
C PHE A 555 18.51 2.72 37.40
N SER A 556 19.41 3.49 37.96
CA SER A 556 20.63 2.98 38.63
C SER A 556 20.94 3.82 39.87
N ALA A 557 21.24 3.19 40.99
CA ALA A 557 21.64 3.89 42.21
C ALA A 557 23.05 4.53 42.10
N SER A 558 23.85 4.08 41.10
CA SER A 558 25.15 4.66 40.77
C SER A 558 25.26 4.81 39.25
N LYS A 559 25.32 6.01 38.74
CA LYS A 559 25.29 6.35 37.29
C LYS A 559 26.40 5.69 36.48
N TYR A 560 27.57 5.57 37.12
CA TYR A 560 28.76 5.01 36.46
C TYR A 560 29.03 3.55 36.88
N GLY A 561 27.97 2.85 37.30
CA GLY A 561 28.03 1.46 37.74
C GLY A 561 28.58 0.48 36.73
N ASP A 562 28.34 0.69 35.44
CA ASP A 562 28.88 -0.12 34.34
C ASP A 562 30.43 -0.05 34.26
N TYR A 563 31.02 1.02 34.79
CA TYR A 563 32.47 1.18 34.97
C TYR A 563 32.96 0.66 36.32
N PHE A 564 32.11 0.02 37.15
CA PHE A 564 32.38 -0.36 38.53
C PHE A 564 32.78 0.82 39.41
N HIS A 565 32.21 1.98 39.19
CA HIS A 565 32.51 3.24 39.84
C HIS A 565 31.26 3.78 40.57
N GLY A 566 31.42 4.10 41.86
CA GLY A 566 30.34 4.63 42.71
C GLY A 566 30.67 4.55 44.20
N GLY A 567 29.67 4.91 45.03
CA GLY A 567 29.72 4.86 46.48
C GLY A 567 28.95 3.65 47.01
N GLU A 568 29.63 2.78 47.77
CA GLU A 568 28.99 1.65 48.46
C GLU A 568 27.91 2.15 49.42
N GLY A 569 26.67 1.60 49.32
CA GLY A 569 25.49 2.03 50.10
C GLY A 569 24.78 3.23 49.52
N SER A 570 25.11 3.73 48.30
CA SER A 570 24.26 4.69 47.60
C SER A 570 22.91 4.03 47.36
N THR A 571 21.81 4.66 47.84
CA THR A 571 20.47 4.06 47.80
C THR A 571 19.49 4.97 47.11
N LEU A 572 18.78 4.40 46.14
CA LEU A 572 17.74 5.03 45.37
C LEU A 572 16.41 4.31 45.60
N TYR A 573 15.40 5.03 46.06
CA TYR A 573 14.02 4.58 46.13
C TYR A 573 13.23 5.16 44.98
N LEU A 574 12.35 4.35 44.37
CA LEU A 574 11.53 4.69 43.21
C LEU A 574 10.09 4.27 43.45
N ASP A 575 9.16 5.16 43.09
CA ASP A 575 7.73 4.89 43.24
C ASP A 575 6.88 5.71 42.28
N ASP A 576 5.67 5.22 42.00
CA ASP A 576 4.61 5.89 41.21
C ASP A 576 5.05 6.44 39.86
N PHE A 577 5.89 5.68 39.12
CA PHE A 577 6.28 6.06 37.78
C PHE A 577 5.14 5.85 36.77
N SER A 578 5.00 6.79 35.85
CA SER A 578 4.00 6.80 34.78
C SER A 578 4.53 7.46 33.52
N LEU A 579 3.90 7.13 32.39
CA LEU A 579 4.14 7.80 31.11
C LEU A 579 3.10 8.91 30.91
N GLU A 580 3.57 10.11 30.61
CA GLU A 580 2.71 11.26 30.30
C GLU A 580 2.54 11.40 28.78
N TYR A 581 1.32 11.74 28.35
CA TYR A 581 0.95 11.90 26.96
C TYR A 581 0.44 13.32 26.72
N GLY A 582 1.35 14.26 26.59
CA GLY A 582 1.05 15.65 26.26
C GLY A 582 0.75 15.86 24.78
N ASP A 583 0.28 17.05 24.44
CA ASP A 583 -0.02 17.47 23.07
C ASP A 583 1.07 18.37 22.44
N THR A 584 2.15 18.60 23.17
CA THR A 584 3.28 19.48 22.78
C THR A 584 4.60 18.73 23.04
N PRO A 585 4.94 17.73 22.23
CA PRO A 585 6.21 16.99 22.38
C PRO A 585 7.41 17.91 22.13
N ALA A 586 8.47 17.76 22.93
CA ALA A 586 9.75 18.41 22.68
C ALA A 586 10.43 17.77 21.47
N VAL A 587 11.05 18.59 20.61
CA VAL A 587 11.77 18.15 19.41
C VAL A 587 13.19 18.72 19.45
N GLN A 588 14.17 17.91 19.03
CA GLN A 588 15.59 18.29 18.95
C GLN A 588 15.85 19.36 17.91
#